data_6cc82022b10a2a3563502203e6fcc424
#
_entry.id   6cc82022b10a2a3563502203e6fcc424
#
_cell.length_a   1.000
_cell.length_b   1.000
_cell.length_c   1.000
_cell.angle_alpha   90.00
_cell.angle_beta   90.00
_cell.angle_gamma   90.00
#
_symmetry.space_group_name_H-M   'P 1'
#
loop_
_entity.id
_entity.type
_entity.pdbx_description
1 polymer ?
#
loop_
_entity_poly.entity_id
_entity_poly.type
_entity_poly.pdbx_seq_one_letter_code
_entity_poly.pdbx_strand_id
1 'polypeptide(L)'
;MANEALALSARNDESEPDHMRVPDASASGDATQRHLVWTLIEYIGRKPADITRGLMDIIGLISVALAASIDILEPQRRKIFFSLFIRQLYNTGVKALYINGAIAIFIGGLLMSRLFEYVPRQVLSTQYSYLFVVIIFRELGPLISGIILIARSATAITSEIGYLRMTREFQVLRGLGINPVFMFLLPVFFAFPISLFLMFVYFNFVCLLSAYVFILFSDPSLNFLEFLVNILNQISLNEIAINSVKAILGGMMIGVVSIHYGARATSSFDDISTAISSSTTVQLMIFFLLNVVLSLLAYTQ
;
A
#
# COMPACT_ATOMS: atom_id res chain seq x y z
N MET A 1 -41.76 25.07 -67.44
CA MET A 1 -41.32 26.46 -67.65
C MET A 1 -41.03 27.23 -66.35
N ALA A 2 -40.72 26.57 -65.25
CA ALA A 2 -40.37 27.25 -64.02
C ALA A 2 -38.96 26.86 -63.50
N ASN A 3 -38.25 25.93 -64.16
CA ASN A 3 -36.94 25.43 -63.76
C ASN A 3 -35.77 25.99 -64.60
N GLU A 4 -36.01 26.78 -65.62
CA GLU A 4 -34.95 27.41 -66.44
C GLU A 4 -34.60 28.83 -66.02
N ALA A 5 -35.47 29.51 -65.25
CA ALA A 5 -35.18 30.84 -64.72
C ALA A 5 -34.24 30.87 -63.48
N LEU A 6 -34.05 29.75 -62.77
CA LEU A 6 -33.16 29.65 -61.62
C LEU A 6 -31.71 29.28 -62.00
N ALA A 7 -31.47 28.80 -63.21
CA ALA A 7 -30.16 28.44 -63.72
C ALA A 7 -29.37 29.61 -64.33
N LEU A 8 -30.02 30.73 -64.63
CA LEU A 8 -29.38 31.92 -65.22
C LEU A 8 -28.99 33.00 -64.19
N SER A 9 -29.49 32.91 -62.98
CA SER A 9 -29.09 33.84 -61.86
C SER A 9 -27.81 33.49 -61.16
N ALA A 10 -27.25 32.28 -61.38
CA ALA A 10 -26.05 31.79 -60.67
C ALA A 10 -24.76 31.94 -61.48
N ARG A 11 -24.78 32.75 -62.58
CA ARG A 11 -23.62 32.82 -63.49
C ARG A 11 -22.91 34.20 -63.59
N ASN A 12 -23.23 35.14 -62.73
CA ASN A 12 -22.58 36.46 -62.71
C ASN A 12 -22.18 36.90 -61.35
N ASP A 13 -21.31 36.11 -60.72
CA ASP A 13 -20.52 36.62 -59.62
C ASP A 13 -19.14 35.97 -59.63
N GLU A 14 -18.44 36.13 -60.74
CA GLU A 14 -17.01 35.98 -60.89
C GLU A 14 -16.36 37.34 -60.70
N SER A 15 -15.96 37.65 -59.45
CA SER A 15 -15.02 38.72 -59.24
C SER A 15 -14.18 38.44 -57.99
N GLU A 16 -12.91 38.33 -58.28
CA GLU A 16 -11.75 38.47 -57.45
C GLU A 16 -11.19 37.24 -56.69
N PRO A 17 -9.97 36.83 -57.03
CA PRO A 17 -9.21 35.86 -56.22
C PRO A 17 -8.75 36.54 -54.94
N ASP A 18 -9.37 36.15 -53.81
CA ASP A 18 -8.91 36.55 -52.50
C ASP A 18 -7.52 35.94 -52.27
N HIS A 19 -6.57 36.86 -52.13
CA HIS A 19 -5.17 36.56 -51.93
C HIS A 19 -4.98 35.55 -50.79
N MET A 20 -4.32 34.47 -51.12
CA MET A 20 -3.76 33.46 -50.25
C MET A 20 -3.09 34.12 -49.02
N ARG A 21 -3.87 34.34 -47.93
CA ARG A 21 -3.28 34.67 -46.63
C ARG A 21 -2.59 33.42 -46.13
N VAL A 22 -1.29 33.40 -46.25
CA VAL A 22 -0.42 32.46 -45.54
C VAL A 22 -0.75 32.60 -44.06
N PRO A 23 -1.22 31.55 -43.39
CA PRO A 23 -1.43 31.63 -41.94
C PRO A 23 -0.09 31.91 -41.27
N ASP A 24 -0.02 33.00 -40.51
CA ASP A 24 1.13 33.42 -39.74
C ASP A 24 1.63 32.23 -38.88
N ALA A 25 2.73 31.63 -39.27
CA ALA A 25 3.34 30.52 -38.59
C ALA A 25 3.78 30.86 -37.12
N SER A 26 3.82 32.18 -36.83
CA SER A 26 4.11 32.69 -35.48
C SER A 26 2.92 32.57 -34.52
N ALA A 27 1.67 32.69 -35.06
CA ALA A 27 0.45 32.59 -34.23
C ALA A 27 0.12 31.15 -33.83
N SER A 28 0.50 30.16 -34.66
CA SER A 28 0.27 28.75 -34.37
C SER A 28 1.21 28.19 -33.28
N GLY A 29 2.42 28.70 -33.19
CA GLY A 29 3.41 28.30 -32.17
C GLY A 29 3.01 28.78 -30.75
N ASP A 30 2.50 30.00 -30.65
CA ASP A 30 2.12 30.59 -29.36
C ASP A 30 0.83 29.95 -28.80
N ALA A 31 -0.12 29.60 -29.67
CA ALA A 31 -1.34 28.87 -29.29
C ALA A 31 -1.03 27.44 -28.80
N THR A 32 -0.10 26.75 -29.46
CA THR A 32 0.32 25.39 -29.07
C THR A 32 1.11 25.42 -27.78
N GLN A 33 2.00 26.38 -27.57
CA GLN A 33 2.72 26.53 -26.31
C GLN A 33 1.79 26.90 -25.15
N ARG A 34 0.82 27.79 -25.36
CA ARG A 34 -0.19 28.13 -24.35
C ARG A 34 -1.04 26.90 -23.99
N HIS A 35 -1.46 26.10 -24.97
CA HIS A 35 -2.19 24.85 -24.72
C HIS A 35 -1.35 23.86 -23.90
N LEU A 36 -0.07 23.70 -24.19
CA LEU A 36 0.85 22.83 -23.45
C LEU A 36 1.04 23.35 -22.01
N VAL A 37 1.23 24.63 -21.82
CA VAL A 37 1.40 25.23 -20.49
C VAL A 37 0.10 25.10 -19.67
N TRP A 38 -1.06 25.35 -20.26
CA TRP A 38 -2.35 25.17 -19.58
C TRP A 38 -2.62 23.71 -19.24
N THR A 39 -2.28 22.76 -20.12
CA THR A 39 -2.41 21.30 -19.87
C THR A 39 -1.45 20.86 -18.75
N LEU A 40 -0.24 21.41 -18.70
CA LEU A 40 0.70 21.15 -17.62
C LEU A 40 0.24 21.74 -16.28
N ILE A 41 -0.27 22.97 -16.27
CA ILE A 41 -0.82 23.63 -15.07
C ILE A 41 -2.06 22.87 -14.58
N GLU A 42 -2.94 22.46 -15.48
CA GLU A 42 -4.12 21.66 -15.16
C GLU A 42 -3.73 20.26 -14.63
N TYR A 43 -2.74 19.62 -15.23
CA TYR A 43 -2.20 18.34 -14.76
C TYR A 43 -1.53 18.45 -13.38
N ILE A 44 -0.76 19.52 -13.15
CA ILE A 44 -0.11 19.80 -11.85
C ILE A 44 -1.14 20.22 -10.81
N GLY A 45 -2.17 20.98 -11.19
CA GLY A 45 -3.21 21.45 -10.27
C GLY A 45 -4.26 20.39 -9.90
N ARG A 46 -4.56 19.47 -10.79
CA ARG A 46 -5.51 18.35 -10.52
C ARG A 46 -4.94 17.32 -9.56
N LYS A 47 -3.64 16.98 -9.68
CA LYS A 47 -3.00 15.98 -8.82
C LYS A 47 -3.10 16.27 -7.32
N PRO A 48 -2.79 17.47 -6.81
CA PRO A 48 -2.92 17.74 -5.37
C PRO A 48 -4.38 17.74 -4.90
N ALA A 49 -5.33 18.18 -5.72
CA ALA A 49 -6.75 18.13 -5.38
C ALA A 49 -7.29 16.69 -5.30
N ASP A 50 -6.82 15.79 -6.16
CA ASP A 50 -7.21 14.38 -6.12
C ASP A 50 -6.56 13.65 -4.94
N ILE A 51 -5.32 14.00 -4.57
CA ILE A 51 -4.63 13.48 -3.39
C ILE A 51 -5.36 13.92 -2.11
N THR A 52 -5.73 15.19 -1.99
CA THR A 52 -6.45 15.68 -0.79
C THR A 52 -7.84 15.06 -0.66
N ARG A 53 -8.58 14.89 -1.76
CA ARG A 53 -9.86 14.18 -1.75
C ARG A 53 -9.67 12.71 -1.36
N GLY A 54 -8.65 12.02 -1.92
CA GLY A 54 -8.32 10.66 -1.57
C GLY A 54 -7.99 10.50 -0.07
N LEU A 55 -7.24 11.43 0.51
CA LEU A 55 -6.94 11.45 1.94
C LEU A 55 -8.21 11.67 2.79
N MET A 56 -9.09 12.59 2.41
CA MET A 56 -10.36 12.81 3.09
C MET A 56 -11.26 11.57 3.05
N ASP A 57 -11.32 10.89 1.90
CA ASP A 57 -12.09 9.64 1.77
C ASP A 57 -11.53 8.52 2.65
N ILE A 58 -10.21 8.40 2.75
CA ILE A 58 -9.54 7.42 3.62
C ILE A 58 -9.84 7.72 5.09
N ILE A 59 -9.75 8.99 5.52
CA ILE A 59 -10.11 9.41 6.88
C ILE A 59 -11.60 9.14 7.15
N GLY A 60 -12.47 9.42 6.16
CA GLY A 60 -13.88 9.10 6.20
C GLY A 60 -14.13 7.60 6.40
N LEU A 61 -13.42 6.73 5.67
CA LEU A 61 -13.53 5.28 5.84
C LEU A 61 -13.05 4.80 7.21
N ILE A 62 -11.97 5.38 7.74
CA ILE A 62 -11.49 5.10 9.10
C ILE A 62 -12.56 5.48 10.13
N SER A 63 -13.17 6.66 10.01
CA SER A 63 -14.22 7.11 10.93
C SER A 63 -15.47 6.23 10.85
N VAL A 64 -15.86 5.79 9.66
CA VAL A 64 -16.95 4.84 9.45
C VAL A 64 -16.64 3.47 10.04
N ALA A 65 -15.40 2.98 9.90
CA ALA A 65 -14.97 1.72 10.51
C ALA A 65 -15.01 1.80 12.05
N LEU A 66 -14.54 2.91 12.62
CA LEU A 66 -14.59 3.14 14.06
C LEU A 66 -16.03 3.26 14.57
N ALA A 67 -16.91 3.95 13.86
CA ALA A 67 -18.32 4.03 14.20
C ALA A 67 -19.01 2.66 14.12
N ALA A 68 -18.74 1.89 13.05
CA ALA A 68 -19.26 0.54 12.88
C ALA A 68 -18.70 -0.46 13.92
N SER A 69 -17.59 -0.15 14.58
CA SER A 69 -17.04 -0.98 15.66
C SER A 69 -17.96 -1.03 16.88
N ILE A 70 -18.83 -0.02 17.07
CA ILE A 70 -19.84 0.00 18.15
C ILE A 70 -20.87 -1.13 17.94
N ASP A 71 -21.17 -1.46 16.68
CA ASP A 71 -22.11 -2.55 16.34
C ASP A 71 -21.61 -3.94 16.77
N ILE A 72 -20.30 -4.11 17.04
CA ILE A 72 -19.72 -5.36 17.54
C ILE A 72 -20.18 -5.68 18.97
N LEU A 73 -20.61 -4.68 19.73
CA LEU A 73 -21.08 -4.86 21.10
C LEU A 73 -22.38 -5.71 21.18
N GLU A 74 -23.11 -5.81 20.06
CA GLU A 74 -24.32 -6.66 20.00
C GLU A 74 -23.94 -8.15 19.92
N PRO A 75 -24.43 -9.04 20.83
CA PRO A 75 -23.94 -10.41 20.95
C PRO A 75 -24.07 -11.26 19.66
N GLN A 76 -25.11 -11.02 18.87
CA GLN A 76 -25.34 -11.75 17.60
C GLN A 76 -24.35 -11.30 16.53
N ARG A 77 -24.12 -10.00 16.38
CA ARG A 77 -23.20 -9.41 15.42
C ARG A 77 -21.75 -9.75 15.75
N ARG A 78 -21.43 -9.83 17.05
CA ARG A 78 -20.08 -10.22 17.52
C ARG A 78 -19.66 -11.60 17.02
N LYS A 79 -20.55 -12.60 17.04
CA LYS A 79 -20.23 -13.95 16.54
C LYS A 79 -19.92 -13.93 15.03
N ILE A 80 -20.71 -13.21 14.26
CA ILE A 80 -20.51 -13.05 12.81
C ILE A 80 -19.20 -12.33 12.54
N PHE A 81 -18.99 -11.21 13.22
CA PHE A 81 -17.74 -10.43 13.08
C PHE A 81 -16.50 -11.30 13.37
N PHE A 82 -16.50 -12.05 14.48
CA PHE A 82 -15.35 -12.85 14.88
C PHE A 82 -15.03 -13.95 13.84
N SER A 83 -16.06 -14.58 13.27
CA SER A 83 -15.88 -15.57 12.20
C SER A 83 -15.27 -14.93 10.95
N LEU A 84 -15.77 -13.76 10.53
CA LEU A 84 -15.23 -13.03 9.36
C LEU A 84 -13.82 -12.53 9.63
N PHE A 85 -13.56 -12.01 10.83
CA PHE A 85 -12.25 -11.54 11.27
C PHE A 85 -11.19 -12.64 11.26
N ILE A 86 -11.47 -13.83 11.84
CA ILE A 86 -10.54 -14.96 11.83
C ILE A 86 -10.25 -15.42 10.39
N ARG A 87 -11.28 -15.52 9.57
CA ARG A 87 -11.12 -15.86 8.15
C ARG A 87 -10.22 -14.84 7.44
N GLN A 88 -10.44 -13.56 7.71
CA GLN A 88 -9.65 -12.48 7.13
C GLN A 88 -8.21 -12.51 7.65
N LEU A 89 -7.99 -12.68 8.95
CA LEU A 89 -6.67 -12.79 9.57
C LEU A 89 -5.88 -13.98 9.00
N TYR A 90 -6.53 -15.12 8.81
CA TYR A 90 -5.92 -16.28 8.19
C TYR A 90 -5.50 -16.01 6.74
N ASN A 91 -6.40 -15.42 5.96
CA ASN A 91 -6.12 -15.13 4.56
C ASN A 91 -5.05 -14.06 4.37
N THR A 92 -5.02 -13.05 5.24
CA THR A 92 -4.11 -11.90 5.13
C THR A 92 -2.76 -12.19 5.76
N GLY A 93 -2.74 -12.75 6.98
CA GLY A 93 -1.53 -12.99 7.76
C GLY A 93 -0.93 -14.38 7.52
N VAL A 94 -1.66 -15.43 7.90
CA VAL A 94 -1.10 -16.80 7.93
C VAL A 94 -0.63 -17.27 6.55
N LYS A 95 -1.42 -17.05 5.52
CA LYS A 95 -1.03 -17.42 4.15
C LYS A 95 0.16 -16.61 3.61
N ALA A 96 0.53 -15.50 4.21
CA ALA A 96 1.69 -14.70 3.81
C ALA A 96 2.98 -15.14 4.51
N LEU A 97 2.89 -15.91 5.61
CA LEU A 97 4.04 -16.28 6.43
C LEU A 97 5.11 -17.05 5.65
N TYR A 98 4.72 -17.92 4.70
CA TYR A 98 5.71 -18.70 3.95
C TYR A 98 6.62 -17.82 3.07
N ILE A 99 6.07 -16.79 2.42
CA ILE A 99 6.87 -15.84 1.63
C ILE A 99 7.71 -14.98 2.57
N ASN A 100 7.09 -14.50 3.66
CA ASN A 100 7.76 -13.68 4.67
C ASN A 100 8.93 -14.44 5.30
N GLY A 101 8.74 -15.73 5.64
CA GLY A 101 9.77 -16.59 6.18
C GLY A 101 10.90 -16.88 5.20
N ALA A 102 10.59 -17.16 3.95
CA ALA A 102 11.61 -17.37 2.91
C ALA A 102 12.52 -16.13 2.76
N ILE A 103 11.91 -14.94 2.68
CA ILE A 103 12.67 -13.68 2.59
C ILE A 103 13.48 -13.43 3.86
N ALA A 104 12.92 -13.74 5.04
CA ALA A 104 13.60 -13.60 6.33
C ALA A 104 14.85 -14.48 6.41
N ILE A 105 14.79 -15.73 5.92
CA ILE A 105 15.95 -16.65 5.87
C ILE A 105 17.08 -16.05 5.03
N PHE A 106 16.76 -15.55 3.84
CA PHE A 106 17.76 -14.95 2.95
C PHE A 106 18.37 -13.69 3.55
N ILE A 107 17.56 -12.80 4.12
CA ILE A 107 18.05 -11.54 4.69
C ILE A 107 18.84 -11.78 5.96
N GLY A 108 18.40 -12.64 6.86
CA GLY A 108 19.10 -12.97 8.09
C GLY A 108 20.47 -13.59 7.84
N GLY A 109 20.54 -14.58 6.96
CA GLY A 109 21.79 -15.21 6.56
C GLY A 109 22.74 -14.27 5.82
N LEU A 110 22.21 -13.50 4.85
CA LEU A 110 23.00 -12.55 4.06
C LEU A 110 23.55 -11.41 4.94
N LEU A 111 22.74 -10.84 5.83
CA LEU A 111 23.20 -9.79 6.71
C LEU A 111 24.32 -10.30 7.64
N MET A 112 24.13 -11.49 8.20
CA MET A 112 25.14 -12.07 9.08
C MET A 112 26.45 -12.36 8.35
N SER A 113 26.38 -12.86 7.10
CA SER A 113 27.59 -13.08 6.29
C SER A 113 28.37 -11.77 6.06
N ARG A 114 27.67 -10.67 5.80
CA ARG A 114 28.29 -9.36 5.61
C ARG A 114 28.86 -8.79 6.91
N LEU A 115 28.14 -8.94 8.01
CA LEU A 115 28.67 -8.51 9.31
C LEU A 115 29.98 -9.22 9.68
N PHE A 116 30.09 -10.53 9.40
CA PHE A 116 31.33 -11.28 9.64
C PHE A 116 32.48 -10.84 8.72
N GLU A 117 32.20 -10.35 7.52
CA GLU A 117 33.20 -9.87 6.57
C GLU A 117 33.80 -8.51 7.00
N TYR A 118 32.97 -7.60 7.52
CA TYR A 118 33.35 -6.20 7.76
C TYR A 118 33.73 -5.88 9.18
N VAL A 119 33.27 -6.66 10.19
CA VAL A 119 33.55 -6.38 11.60
C VAL A 119 34.66 -7.30 12.13
N PRO A 120 35.74 -6.75 12.75
CA PRO A 120 36.84 -7.55 13.25
C PRO A 120 36.41 -8.53 14.34
N ARG A 121 36.92 -9.77 14.29
CA ARG A 121 36.56 -10.88 15.21
C ARG A 121 36.78 -10.59 16.70
N GLN A 122 37.60 -9.60 17.04
CA GLN A 122 37.93 -9.25 18.43
C GLN A 122 36.85 -8.48 19.19
N VAL A 123 35.81 -7.96 18.48
CA VAL A 123 34.72 -7.14 19.05
C VAL A 123 33.35 -7.85 18.91
N LEU A 124 33.40 -9.16 18.78
CA LEU A 124 32.44 -10.00 18.08
C LEU A 124 31.03 -10.10 18.68
N SER A 125 30.82 -10.12 19.98
CA SER A 125 29.51 -10.54 20.50
C SER A 125 28.50 -9.37 20.61
N THR A 126 28.91 -8.25 21.15
CA THR A 126 28.02 -7.15 21.50
C THR A 126 27.70 -6.23 20.30
N GLN A 127 28.69 -5.97 19.46
CA GLN A 127 28.49 -5.07 18.27
C GLN A 127 27.66 -5.74 17.16
N TYR A 128 27.82 -7.03 16.92
CA TYR A 128 26.98 -7.74 15.95
C TYR A 128 25.52 -7.78 16.40
N SER A 129 25.28 -8.03 17.67
CA SER A 129 23.94 -8.03 18.24
C SER A 129 23.28 -6.67 18.10
N TYR A 130 24.02 -5.59 18.39
CA TYR A 130 23.51 -4.23 18.23
C TYR A 130 23.16 -3.89 16.76
N LEU A 131 24.09 -4.14 15.82
CA LEU A 131 23.86 -3.89 14.39
C LEU A 131 22.72 -4.74 13.85
N PHE A 132 22.60 -5.99 14.27
CA PHE A 132 21.49 -6.87 13.89
C PHE A 132 20.15 -6.28 14.34
N VAL A 133 20.04 -5.84 15.59
CA VAL A 133 18.83 -5.24 16.14
C VAL A 133 18.49 -3.93 15.41
N VAL A 134 19.46 -3.05 15.19
CA VAL A 134 19.23 -1.76 14.52
C VAL A 134 18.76 -1.98 13.08
N ILE A 135 19.41 -2.84 12.34
CA ILE A 135 19.11 -3.03 10.91
C ILE A 135 17.83 -3.86 10.73
N ILE A 136 17.74 -5.02 11.39
CA ILE A 136 16.62 -5.95 11.15
C ILE A 136 15.41 -5.58 11.98
N PHE A 137 15.56 -5.43 13.30
CA PHE A 137 14.42 -5.25 14.18
C PHE A 137 13.77 -3.87 14.02
N ARG A 138 14.59 -2.80 13.91
CA ARG A 138 14.07 -1.42 13.84
C ARG A 138 13.56 -1.03 12.46
N GLU A 139 14.27 -1.43 11.37
CA GLU A 139 13.99 -0.92 10.03
C GLU A 139 13.48 -1.99 9.08
N LEU A 140 14.25 -3.05 8.81
CA LEU A 140 13.90 -4.02 7.77
C LEU A 140 12.70 -4.88 8.13
N GLY A 141 12.55 -5.28 9.40
CA GLY A 141 11.45 -6.14 9.84
C GLY A 141 10.07 -5.56 9.52
N PRO A 142 9.72 -4.36 10.04
CA PRO A 142 8.43 -3.74 9.73
C PRO A 142 8.27 -3.45 8.24
N LEU A 143 9.33 -2.94 7.58
CA LEU A 143 9.28 -2.50 6.19
C LEU A 143 9.05 -3.68 5.24
N ILE A 144 9.81 -4.76 5.36
CA ILE A 144 9.69 -5.92 4.46
C ILE A 144 8.37 -6.65 4.68
N SER A 145 7.99 -6.87 5.95
CA SER A 145 6.70 -7.49 6.27
C SER A 145 5.53 -6.69 5.70
N GLY A 146 5.59 -5.36 5.74
CA GLY A 146 4.58 -4.49 5.15
C GLY A 146 4.53 -4.55 3.63
N ILE A 147 5.69 -4.55 2.96
CA ILE A 147 5.77 -4.71 1.49
C ILE A 147 5.15 -6.05 1.06
N ILE A 148 5.44 -7.15 1.78
CA ILE A 148 4.88 -8.46 1.49
C ILE A 148 3.36 -8.46 1.71
N LEU A 149 2.89 -7.82 2.79
CA LEU A 149 1.47 -7.68 3.08
C LEU A 149 0.75 -6.91 1.96
N ILE A 150 1.34 -5.82 1.46
CA ILE A 150 0.81 -5.02 0.36
C ILE A 150 0.77 -5.86 -0.92
N ALA A 151 1.91 -6.44 -1.31
CA ALA A 151 2.03 -7.13 -2.59
C ALA A 151 1.11 -8.35 -2.72
N ARG A 152 0.87 -9.06 -1.61
CA ARG A 152 0.06 -10.28 -1.62
C ARG A 152 -1.37 -10.06 -1.14
N SER A 153 -1.53 -9.49 0.05
CA SER A 153 -2.84 -9.52 0.74
C SER A 153 -3.68 -8.30 0.42
N ALA A 154 -3.06 -7.12 0.33
CA ALA A 154 -3.78 -5.90 -0.02
C ALA A 154 -4.27 -5.92 -1.47
N THR A 155 -3.46 -6.41 -2.41
CA THR A 155 -3.84 -6.61 -3.82
C THR A 155 -5.03 -7.57 -3.94
N ALA A 156 -5.03 -8.66 -3.17
CA ALA A 156 -6.13 -9.61 -3.15
C ALA A 156 -7.44 -8.98 -2.66
N ILE A 157 -7.39 -8.16 -1.58
CA ILE A 157 -8.57 -7.45 -1.08
C ILE A 157 -9.05 -6.39 -2.07
N THR A 158 -8.14 -5.63 -2.68
CA THR A 158 -8.53 -4.64 -3.71
C THR A 158 -9.25 -5.31 -4.87
N SER A 159 -8.76 -6.48 -5.32
CA SER A 159 -9.39 -7.29 -6.36
C SER A 159 -10.75 -7.83 -5.93
N GLU A 160 -10.86 -8.40 -4.73
CA GLU A 160 -12.10 -8.95 -4.18
C GLU A 160 -13.20 -7.88 -4.09
N ILE A 161 -12.88 -6.72 -3.51
CA ILE A 161 -13.81 -5.60 -3.38
C ILE A 161 -14.20 -5.04 -4.76
N GLY A 162 -13.25 -4.93 -5.68
CA GLY A 162 -13.51 -4.52 -7.07
C GLY A 162 -14.45 -5.46 -7.78
N TYR A 163 -14.26 -6.77 -7.63
CA TYR A 163 -15.15 -7.78 -8.19
C TYR A 163 -16.57 -7.70 -7.62
N LEU A 164 -16.72 -7.60 -6.29
CA LEU A 164 -18.00 -7.44 -5.62
C LEU A 164 -18.74 -6.16 -6.05
N ARG A 165 -17.98 -5.11 -6.35
CA ARG A 165 -18.53 -3.85 -6.89
C ARG A 165 -19.02 -4.02 -8.32
N MET A 166 -18.23 -4.65 -9.18
CA MET A 166 -18.55 -4.93 -10.58
C MET A 166 -19.79 -5.80 -10.72
N THR A 167 -19.91 -6.86 -9.91
CA THR A 167 -21.05 -7.78 -9.90
C THR A 167 -22.29 -7.21 -9.20
N ARG A 168 -22.23 -5.97 -8.70
CA ARG A 168 -23.30 -5.29 -7.93
C ARG A 168 -23.73 -6.02 -6.65
N GLU A 169 -22.90 -6.91 -6.12
CA GLU A 169 -23.22 -7.66 -4.90
C GLU A 169 -23.44 -6.75 -3.68
N PHE A 170 -22.78 -5.60 -3.61
CA PHE A 170 -23.07 -4.60 -2.58
C PHE A 170 -24.50 -4.07 -2.60
N GLN A 171 -25.11 -3.96 -3.80
CA GLN A 171 -26.51 -3.53 -3.93
C GLN A 171 -27.45 -4.63 -3.48
N VAL A 172 -27.17 -5.88 -3.85
CA VAL A 172 -27.94 -7.05 -3.40
C VAL A 172 -27.91 -7.17 -1.87
N LEU A 173 -26.74 -7.07 -1.26
CA LEU A 173 -26.59 -7.12 0.21
C LEU A 173 -27.40 -6.01 0.90
N ARG A 174 -27.36 -4.79 0.37
CA ARG A 174 -28.17 -3.68 0.90
C ARG A 174 -29.66 -3.94 0.76
N GLY A 175 -30.09 -4.51 -0.36
CA GLY A 175 -31.48 -4.92 -0.57
C GLY A 175 -31.96 -5.98 0.41
N LEU A 176 -31.05 -6.84 0.90
CA LEU A 176 -31.31 -7.83 1.96
C LEU A 176 -31.19 -7.25 3.38
N GLY A 177 -30.97 -5.94 3.53
CA GLY A 177 -30.80 -5.30 4.83
C GLY A 177 -29.43 -5.53 5.48
N ILE A 178 -28.46 -6.11 4.75
CA ILE A 178 -27.11 -6.40 5.24
C ILE A 178 -26.20 -5.21 4.97
N ASN A 179 -25.53 -4.69 6.00
CA ASN A 179 -24.58 -3.60 5.85
C ASN A 179 -23.23 -4.11 5.30
N PRO A 180 -22.84 -3.75 4.05
CA PRO A 180 -21.57 -4.21 3.48
C PRO A 180 -20.33 -3.70 4.24
N VAL A 181 -20.43 -2.54 4.90
CA VAL A 181 -19.33 -1.98 5.70
C VAL A 181 -18.99 -2.91 6.86
N PHE A 182 -20.02 -3.42 7.56
CA PHE A 182 -19.82 -4.36 8.66
C PHE A 182 -19.24 -5.69 8.18
N MET A 183 -19.61 -6.15 6.97
CA MET A 183 -19.20 -7.44 6.46
C MET A 183 -17.78 -7.45 5.87
N PHE A 184 -17.35 -6.37 5.22
CA PHE A 184 -16.08 -6.32 4.50
C PHE A 184 -15.07 -5.33 5.12
N LEU A 185 -15.49 -4.09 5.41
CA LEU A 185 -14.57 -3.06 5.89
C LEU A 185 -14.06 -3.39 7.30
N LEU A 186 -14.96 -3.78 8.18
CA LEU A 186 -14.64 -3.96 9.60
C LEU A 186 -13.65 -5.12 9.85
N PRO A 187 -13.83 -6.34 9.28
CA PRO A 187 -12.87 -7.41 9.43
C PRO A 187 -11.48 -7.07 8.85
N VAL A 188 -11.43 -6.38 7.71
CA VAL A 188 -10.17 -5.94 7.08
C VAL A 188 -9.48 -4.91 7.97
N PHE A 189 -10.22 -3.92 8.48
CA PHE A 189 -9.71 -2.85 9.33
C PHE A 189 -8.97 -3.36 10.57
N PHE A 190 -9.46 -4.45 11.19
CA PHE A 190 -8.82 -5.07 12.35
C PHE A 190 -7.80 -6.16 11.98
N ALA A 191 -8.03 -6.92 10.90
CA ALA A 191 -7.17 -8.03 10.55
C ALA A 191 -5.80 -7.58 9.99
N PHE A 192 -5.75 -6.49 9.23
CA PHE A 192 -4.50 -6.01 8.63
C PHE A 192 -3.47 -5.54 9.65
N PRO A 193 -3.80 -4.71 10.66
CA PRO A 193 -2.87 -4.34 11.71
C PRO A 193 -2.29 -5.55 12.46
N ILE A 194 -3.17 -6.47 12.83
CA ILE A 194 -2.77 -7.67 13.57
C ILE A 194 -1.94 -8.58 12.67
N SER A 195 -2.30 -8.74 11.40
CA SER A 195 -1.51 -9.50 10.43
C SER A 195 -0.11 -8.93 10.27
N LEU A 196 0.01 -7.60 10.10
CA LEU A 196 1.31 -6.95 9.93
C LEU A 196 2.17 -7.11 11.17
N PHE A 197 1.60 -6.93 12.36
CA PHE A 197 2.32 -7.14 13.62
C PHE A 197 2.82 -8.58 13.76
N LEU A 198 1.97 -9.59 13.52
CA LEU A 198 2.35 -10.99 13.58
C LEU A 198 3.42 -11.34 12.53
N MET A 199 3.29 -10.81 11.31
CA MET A 199 4.28 -11.01 10.26
C MET A 199 5.63 -10.38 10.62
N PHE A 200 5.63 -9.20 11.23
CA PHE A 200 6.82 -8.53 11.74
C PHE A 200 7.52 -9.37 12.82
N VAL A 201 6.79 -9.86 13.82
CA VAL A 201 7.35 -10.70 14.88
C VAL A 201 7.94 -12.00 14.32
N TYR A 202 7.17 -12.66 13.43
CA TYR A 202 7.61 -13.87 12.75
C TYR A 202 8.86 -13.64 11.89
N PHE A 203 8.91 -12.54 11.14
CA PHE A 203 10.07 -12.17 10.32
C PHE A 203 11.34 -12.07 11.16
N ASN A 204 11.28 -11.33 12.29
CA ASN A 204 12.42 -11.16 13.18
C ASN A 204 12.88 -12.49 13.78
N PHE A 205 11.94 -13.34 14.19
CA PHE A 205 12.26 -14.66 14.72
C PHE A 205 12.98 -15.54 13.70
N VAL A 206 12.48 -15.58 12.46
CA VAL A 206 13.08 -16.37 11.38
C VAL A 206 14.44 -15.80 10.95
N CYS A 207 14.59 -14.46 10.90
CA CYS A 207 15.88 -13.82 10.65
C CYS A 207 16.92 -14.19 11.70
N LEU A 208 16.54 -14.16 12.97
CA LEU A 208 17.42 -14.52 14.09
C LEU A 208 17.85 -15.99 14.00
N LEU A 209 16.93 -16.88 13.69
CA LEU A 209 17.24 -18.31 13.51
C LEU A 209 18.18 -18.53 12.32
N SER A 210 17.94 -17.87 11.21
CA SER A 210 18.79 -17.94 10.01
C SER A 210 20.18 -17.37 10.27
N ALA A 211 20.29 -16.25 10.96
CA ALA A 211 21.56 -15.66 11.38
C ALA A 211 22.36 -16.61 12.24
N TYR A 212 21.71 -17.27 13.22
CA TYR A 212 22.36 -18.25 14.07
C TYR A 212 22.86 -19.47 13.29
N VAL A 213 22.06 -20.02 12.39
CA VAL A 213 22.48 -21.13 11.52
C VAL A 213 23.74 -20.74 10.72
N PHE A 214 23.82 -19.51 10.23
CA PHE A 214 25.01 -19.01 9.54
C PHE A 214 26.23 -18.95 10.47
N ILE A 215 26.05 -18.49 11.73
CA ILE A 215 27.12 -18.43 12.75
C ILE A 215 27.69 -19.83 13.00
N LEU A 216 26.84 -20.85 13.15
CA LEU A 216 27.27 -22.23 13.38
C LEU A 216 28.20 -22.76 12.29
N PHE A 217 27.99 -22.37 11.05
CA PHE A 217 28.87 -22.74 9.92
C PHE A 217 30.20 -21.95 9.92
N SER A 218 30.20 -20.73 10.44
CA SER A 218 31.35 -19.82 10.38
C SER A 218 32.23 -19.91 11.62
N ASP A 219 31.64 -20.09 12.79
CA ASP A 219 32.34 -20.21 14.08
C ASP A 219 31.54 -21.08 15.08
N PRO A 220 31.80 -22.40 15.12
CA PRO A 220 31.08 -23.34 15.99
C PRO A 220 31.29 -23.11 17.51
N SER A 221 32.21 -22.23 17.91
CA SER A 221 32.48 -21.94 19.32
C SER A 221 31.45 -21.02 19.96
N LEU A 222 30.64 -20.31 19.18
CA LEU A 222 29.62 -19.37 19.66
C LEU A 222 28.37 -20.10 20.16
N ASN A 223 28.02 -19.84 21.42
CA ASN A 223 26.87 -20.44 22.08
C ASN A 223 25.56 -19.74 21.66
N PHE A 224 24.55 -20.52 21.24
CA PHE A 224 23.24 -19.97 20.89
C PHE A 224 22.60 -19.12 21.98
N LEU A 225 22.68 -19.60 23.22
CA LEU A 225 22.09 -18.89 24.35
C LEU A 225 22.76 -17.52 24.57
N GLU A 226 24.09 -17.46 24.45
CA GLU A 226 24.83 -16.21 24.57
C GLU A 226 24.46 -15.23 23.47
N PHE A 227 24.38 -15.71 22.22
CA PHE A 227 23.92 -14.88 21.05
C PHE A 227 22.50 -14.36 21.27
N LEU A 228 21.56 -15.24 21.68
CA LEU A 228 20.17 -14.88 21.93
C LEU A 228 20.05 -13.86 23.07
N VAL A 229 20.73 -14.10 24.21
CA VAL A 229 20.71 -13.18 25.35
C VAL A 229 21.29 -11.82 24.99
N ASN A 230 22.38 -11.78 24.24
CA ASN A 230 22.97 -10.53 23.75
C ASN A 230 22.02 -9.72 22.86
N ILE A 231 21.27 -10.38 21.97
CA ILE A 231 20.26 -9.70 21.15
C ILE A 231 19.09 -9.22 22.00
N LEU A 232 18.55 -10.06 22.88
CA LEU A 232 17.42 -9.69 23.74
C LEU A 232 17.76 -8.53 24.68
N ASN A 233 18.98 -8.46 25.18
CA ASN A 233 19.45 -7.35 26.01
C ASN A 233 19.58 -6.02 25.26
N GLN A 234 19.69 -6.06 23.92
CA GLN A 234 19.74 -4.86 23.08
C GLN A 234 18.34 -4.34 22.71
N ILE A 235 17.29 -5.18 22.82
CA ILE A 235 15.92 -4.79 22.48
C ILE A 235 15.27 -4.13 23.69
N SER A 236 14.99 -2.84 23.62
CA SER A 236 14.28 -2.13 24.66
C SER A 236 12.76 -2.26 24.52
N LEU A 237 12.02 -2.12 25.63
CA LEU A 237 10.55 -2.07 25.59
C LEU A 237 10.02 -0.94 24.71
N ASN A 238 10.72 0.20 24.65
CA ASN A 238 10.37 1.31 23.77
C ASN A 238 10.46 0.92 22.29
N GLU A 239 11.45 0.13 21.89
CA GLU A 239 11.59 -0.35 20.52
C GLU A 239 10.43 -1.26 20.10
N ILE A 240 10.04 -2.17 21.01
CA ILE A 240 8.88 -3.04 20.77
C ILE A 240 7.62 -2.20 20.62
N ALA A 241 7.42 -1.21 21.48
CA ALA A 241 6.25 -0.31 21.41
C ALA A 241 6.22 0.49 20.11
N ILE A 242 7.34 1.08 19.70
CA ILE A 242 7.45 1.86 18.47
C ILE A 242 7.15 0.99 17.24
N ASN A 243 7.76 -0.19 17.15
CA ASN A 243 7.54 -1.09 16.03
C ASN A 243 6.12 -1.65 16.01
N SER A 244 5.51 -1.86 17.18
CA SER A 244 4.09 -2.21 17.29
C SER A 244 3.19 -1.10 16.74
N VAL A 245 3.48 0.17 17.06
CA VAL A 245 2.76 1.33 16.53
C VAL A 245 2.94 1.43 15.01
N LYS A 246 4.17 1.26 14.51
CA LYS A 246 4.42 1.21 13.05
C LYS A 246 3.57 0.13 12.36
N ALA A 247 3.51 -1.07 12.93
CA ALA A 247 2.75 -2.18 12.38
C ALA A 247 1.23 -1.93 12.43
N ILE A 248 0.73 -1.40 13.54
CA ILE A 248 -0.71 -1.11 13.70
C ILE A 248 -1.15 -0.02 12.73
N LEU A 249 -0.47 1.12 12.73
CA LEU A 249 -0.82 2.23 11.84
C LEU A 249 -0.62 1.88 10.36
N GLY A 250 0.50 1.23 10.04
CA GLY A 250 0.79 0.77 8.69
C GLY A 250 -0.25 -0.23 8.18
N GLY A 251 -0.59 -1.23 8.99
CA GLY A 251 -1.61 -2.22 8.65
C GLY A 251 -3.00 -1.61 8.44
N MET A 252 -3.42 -0.69 9.33
CA MET A 252 -4.68 0.04 9.17
C MET A 252 -4.74 0.80 7.84
N MET A 253 -3.69 1.56 7.53
CA MET A 253 -3.61 2.33 6.30
C MET A 253 -3.66 1.41 5.06
N ILE A 254 -2.91 0.33 5.06
CA ILE A 254 -2.91 -0.65 3.96
C ILE A 254 -4.33 -1.21 3.75
N GLY A 255 -5.00 -1.67 4.81
CA GLY A 255 -6.34 -2.26 4.72
C GLY A 255 -7.39 -1.27 4.18
N VAL A 256 -7.40 -0.05 4.70
CA VAL A 256 -8.37 0.99 4.30
C VAL A 256 -8.14 1.44 2.85
N VAL A 257 -6.88 1.66 2.46
CA VAL A 257 -6.55 2.03 1.07
C VAL A 257 -6.95 0.93 0.09
N SER A 258 -6.76 -0.36 0.44
CA SER A 258 -7.21 -1.48 -0.38
C SER A 258 -8.70 -1.43 -0.68
N ILE A 259 -9.51 -1.19 0.35
CA ILE A 259 -10.97 -1.10 0.21
C ILE A 259 -11.37 0.15 -0.58
N HIS A 260 -10.73 1.28 -0.31
CA HIS A 260 -11.03 2.54 -1.00
C HIS A 260 -10.86 2.40 -2.52
N TYR A 261 -9.72 1.87 -2.96
CA TYR A 261 -9.44 1.69 -4.38
C TYR A 261 -10.29 0.57 -5.00
N GLY A 262 -10.47 -0.55 -4.32
CA GLY A 262 -11.36 -1.63 -4.78
C GLY A 262 -12.80 -1.15 -4.98
N ALA A 263 -13.31 -0.34 -4.05
CA ALA A 263 -14.66 0.21 -4.15
C ALA A 263 -14.84 1.26 -5.28
N ARG A 264 -13.76 1.77 -5.88
CA ARG A 264 -13.80 2.69 -7.01
C ARG A 264 -13.82 1.99 -8.37
N ALA A 265 -13.49 0.72 -8.45
CA ALA A 265 -13.63 -0.05 -9.69
C ALA A 265 -15.09 -0.05 -10.15
N THR A 266 -15.36 0.29 -11.42
CA THR A 266 -16.74 0.57 -11.86
C THR A 266 -17.40 -0.55 -12.62
N SER A 267 -16.89 -0.99 -13.76
CA SER A 267 -17.67 -1.85 -14.65
C SER A 267 -16.86 -2.86 -15.47
N SER A 268 -15.53 -2.80 -15.46
CA SER A 268 -14.69 -3.68 -16.27
C SER A 268 -13.56 -4.34 -15.47
N PHE A 269 -13.04 -5.44 -15.99
CA PHE A 269 -11.86 -6.08 -15.42
C PHE A 269 -10.61 -5.18 -15.52
N ASP A 270 -10.54 -4.33 -16.55
CA ASP A 270 -9.47 -3.35 -16.71
C ASP A 270 -9.49 -2.30 -15.59
N ASP A 271 -10.69 -1.89 -15.14
CA ASP A 271 -10.85 -0.99 -14.00
C ASP A 271 -10.32 -1.63 -12.71
N ILE A 272 -10.55 -2.95 -12.52
CA ILE A 272 -10.02 -3.68 -11.34
C ILE A 272 -8.50 -3.74 -11.39
N SER A 273 -7.91 -4.04 -12.54
CA SER A 273 -6.45 -4.07 -12.73
C SER A 273 -5.81 -2.71 -12.45
N THR A 274 -6.43 -1.65 -12.96
CA THR A 274 -5.99 -0.25 -12.72
C THR A 274 -6.13 0.13 -11.24
N ALA A 275 -7.22 -0.28 -10.59
CA ALA A 275 -7.44 -0.06 -9.16
C ALA A 275 -6.38 -0.77 -8.31
N ILE A 276 -6.02 -2.01 -8.64
CA ILE A 276 -4.95 -2.77 -7.96
C ILE A 276 -3.61 -2.05 -8.10
N SER A 277 -3.22 -1.66 -9.31
CA SER A 277 -1.96 -0.98 -9.58
C SER A 277 -1.87 0.35 -8.83
N SER A 278 -2.92 1.17 -8.92
CA SER A 278 -2.99 2.47 -8.24
C SER A 278 -3.00 2.31 -6.71
N SER A 279 -3.76 1.36 -6.19
CA SER A 279 -3.82 1.03 -4.77
C SER A 279 -2.44 0.64 -4.24
N THR A 280 -1.76 -0.28 -4.92
CA THR A 280 -0.43 -0.78 -4.52
C THR A 280 0.60 0.34 -4.49
N THR A 281 0.61 1.20 -5.52
CA THR A 281 1.54 2.34 -5.60
C THR A 281 1.33 3.31 -4.44
N VAL A 282 0.08 3.68 -4.16
CA VAL A 282 -0.25 4.61 -3.07
C VAL A 282 0.03 3.99 -1.71
N GLN A 283 -0.27 2.72 -1.51
CA GLN A 283 0.02 2.00 -0.28
C GLN A 283 1.52 1.94 0.01
N LEU A 284 2.34 1.58 -0.99
CA LEU A 284 3.79 1.55 -0.84
C LEU A 284 4.34 2.93 -0.48
N MET A 285 3.88 3.98 -1.16
CA MET A 285 4.32 5.35 -0.90
C MET A 285 3.96 5.81 0.52
N ILE A 286 2.70 5.64 0.93
CA ILE A 286 2.24 6.05 2.27
C ILE A 286 2.92 5.21 3.35
N PHE A 287 3.01 3.89 3.14
CA PHE A 287 3.62 2.99 4.11
C PHE A 287 5.11 3.28 4.31
N PHE A 288 5.85 3.54 3.22
CA PHE A 288 7.25 3.91 3.29
C PHE A 288 7.44 5.25 4.03
N LEU A 289 6.64 6.26 3.66
CA LEU A 289 6.68 7.57 4.33
C LEU A 289 6.38 7.44 5.83
N LEU A 290 5.36 6.66 6.19
CA LEU A 290 4.98 6.42 7.58
C LEU A 290 6.13 5.74 8.35
N ASN A 291 6.78 4.72 7.78
CA ASN A 291 7.93 4.08 8.41
C ASN A 291 9.09 5.06 8.64
N VAL A 292 9.45 5.86 7.63
CA VAL A 292 10.53 6.85 7.76
C VAL A 292 10.20 7.90 8.81
N VAL A 293 8.99 8.47 8.78
CA VAL A 293 8.58 9.50 9.76
C VAL A 293 8.59 8.95 11.18
N LEU A 294 8.01 7.76 11.39
CA LEU A 294 7.99 7.15 12.73
C LEU A 294 9.38 6.74 13.20
N SER A 295 10.27 6.28 12.30
CA SER A 295 11.67 6.03 12.64
C SER A 295 12.39 7.29 13.05
N LEU A 296 12.26 8.38 12.30
CA LEU A 296 12.89 9.66 12.64
C LEU A 296 12.39 10.18 14.00
N LEU A 297 11.08 10.19 14.22
CA LEU A 297 10.50 10.65 15.49
C LEU A 297 10.93 9.82 16.70
N ALA A 298 11.13 8.51 16.50
CA ALA A 298 11.43 7.58 17.58
C ALA A 298 12.92 7.55 17.97
N TYR A 299 13.83 7.78 17.01
CA TYR A 299 15.26 7.55 17.21
C TYR A 299 16.10 8.84 17.10
N THR A 300 15.50 10.01 16.94
CA THR A 300 16.17 11.32 17.00
C THR A 300 16.28 11.88 18.42
N GLN A 301 15.76 11.17 19.42
CA GLN A 301 15.95 11.48 20.84
C GLN A 301 17.06 10.58 21.41
#